data_dc7fd048e457d0255bf764a4fa59f016
#
_entry.id   dc7fd048e457d0255bf764a4fa59f016
#
_cell.length_a   1.000
_cell.length_b   1.000
_cell.length_c   1.000
_cell.angle_alpha   90.00
_cell.angle_beta   90.00
_cell.angle_gamma   90.00
#
_symmetry.space_group_name_H-M   'P 1'
#
loop_
_entity.id
_entity.type
_entity.pdbx_description
1 polymer ?
#
loop_
_entity_poly.entity_id
_entity_poly.type
_entity_poly.pdbx_seq_one_letter_code
_entity_poly.pdbx_strand_id
1 'polypeptide(L)'
;MDEPTNHLDTEAVSFLTQTVNNWGGAVLMASHDRAFIEDTATVIYDMDVDAWNALTKADGSDGVVGLYRCAGDYSNYLVEKASARRQHAELHATQQTEKRKLHKHRQSAGKISRGGVRLATAEGKAKKFFADRAAATAKRRMQNDDKRLETLTDQEVRKPRSYDLSFHFEQPLNRTGIAVSARRAAVQQRLAPISFDLAHGEHLLVTGANGSGKTTLLNWIYTGQPPADTQTMGTVTRDKPACLVPQHLPTEQDPGFTTHIWRNGIGEAGKGILHPSMWTTPIPELSAGNQRRAQIAVALSAAPAILIIDEPTNYLDLITVQALEEALTEWKGTLVIASHDQWLINHWQGRRIHTR
;
A
#
# COMPACT_ATOMS: atom_id res chain seq x y z
N MET A 1 -12.32 -13.72 -18.80
CA MET A 1 -11.66 -14.63 -17.84
C MET A 1 -11.56 -13.89 -16.51
N ASP A 2 -11.77 -14.59 -15.41
CA ASP A 2 -11.68 -14.02 -14.06
C ASP A 2 -10.59 -14.77 -13.31
N GLU A 3 -9.56 -14.04 -12.85
CA GLU A 3 -8.36 -14.52 -12.17
C GLU A 3 -7.76 -15.80 -12.80
N PRO A 4 -7.39 -15.75 -14.08
CA PRO A 4 -7.00 -16.95 -14.82
C PRO A 4 -5.67 -17.56 -14.39
N THR A 5 -4.84 -16.84 -13.65
CA THR A 5 -3.54 -17.30 -13.15
C THR A 5 -3.62 -17.95 -11.75
N ASN A 6 -4.76 -17.86 -11.07
CA ASN A 6 -4.93 -18.44 -9.76
C ASN A 6 -4.71 -19.97 -9.78
N HIS A 7 -3.91 -20.45 -8.83
CA HIS A 7 -3.56 -21.87 -8.66
C HIS A 7 -2.72 -22.49 -9.80
N LEU A 8 -2.31 -21.70 -10.79
CA LEU A 8 -1.40 -22.18 -11.83
C LEU A 8 0.06 -22.13 -11.34
N ASP A 9 0.86 -23.07 -11.80
CA ASP A 9 2.31 -22.97 -11.66
C ASP A 9 2.93 -22.10 -12.76
N THR A 10 4.20 -21.80 -12.65
CA THR A 10 4.92 -20.92 -13.57
C THR A 10 4.85 -21.42 -15.02
N GLU A 11 4.85 -22.72 -15.25
CA GLU A 11 4.81 -23.31 -16.58
C GLU A 11 3.41 -23.11 -17.20
N ALA A 12 2.35 -23.36 -16.43
CA ALA A 12 0.97 -23.15 -16.86
C ALA A 12 0.66 -21.65 -17.11
N VAL A 13 1.18 -20.74 -16.26
CA VAL A 13 1.06 -19.30 -16.49
C VAL A 13 1.78 -18.88 -17.78
N SER A 14 2.99 -19.40 -18.04
CA SER A 14 3.71 -19.12 -19.27
C SER A 14 2.96 -19.61 -20.52
N PHE A 15 2.37 -20.81 -20.46
CA PHE A 15 1.53 -21.35 -21.54
C PHE A 15 0.30 -20.46 -21.77
N LEU A 16 -0.38 -20.03 -20.70
CA LEU A 16 -1.54 -19.14 -20.78
C LEU A 16 -1.16 -17.79 -21.40
N THR A 17 -0.04 -17.21 -20.97
CA THR A 17 0.51 -15.96 -21.52
C THR A 17 0.73 -16.06 -23.04
N GLN A 18 1.40 -17.12 -23.48
CA GLN A 18 1.61 -17.36 -24.91
C GLN A 18 0.29 -17.55 -25.67
N THR A 19 -0.66 -18.24 -25.07
CA THR A 19 -1.98 -18.47 -25.67
C THR A 19 -2.74 -17.14 -25.85
N VAL A 20 -2.76 -16.28 -24.83
CA VAL A 20 -3.42 -14.97 -24.88
C VAL A 20 -2.74 -14.07 -25.92
N ASN A 21 -1.40 -14.02 -25.94
CA ASN A 21 -0.66 -13.17 -26.88
C ASN A 21 -0.81 -13.59 -28.35
N ASN A 22 -1.03 -14.90 -28.59
CA ASN A 22 -1.28 -15.43 -29.93
C ASN A 22 -2.77 -15.44 -30.32
N TRP A 23 -3.67 -15.03 -29.41
CA TRP A 23 -5.10 -15.03 -29.68
C TRP A 23 -5.48 -13.92 -30.64
N GLY A 24 -6.15 -14.27 -31.76
CA GLY A 24 -6.52 -13.30 -32.80
C GLY A 24 -7.77 -12.45 -32.50
N GLY A 25 -8.42 -12.61 -31.36
CA GLY A 25 -9.61 -11.88 -30.95
C GLY A 25 -9.42 -11.04 -29.69
N ALA A 26 -10.45 -10.28 -29.32
CA ALA A 26 -10.43 -9.53 -28.08
C ALA A 26 -10.49 -10.47 -26.86
N VAL A 27 -9.67 -10.18 -25.85
CA VAL A 27 -9.66 -10.88 -24.56
C VAL A 27 -9.95 -9.87 -23.45
N LEU A 28 -10.99 -10.17 -22.66
CA LEU A 28 -11.28 -9.41 -21.44
C LEU A 28 -10.96 -10.29 -20.24
N MET A 29 -10.14 -9.78 -19.31
CA MET A 29 -9.75 -10.51 -18.11
C MET A 29 -9.68 -9.60 -16.90
N ALA A 30 -9.98 -10.15 -15.73
CA ALA A 30 -9.66 -9.56 -14.43
C ALA A 30 -8.52 -10.37 -13.83
N SER A 31 -7.46 -9.72 -13.37
CA SER A 31 -6.33 -10.37 -12.70
C SER A 31 -5.61 -9.40 -11.78
N HIS A 32 -4.96 -9.95 -10.76
CA HIS A 32 -4.02 -9.24 -9.91
C HIS A 32 -2.57 -9.76 -10.07
N ASP A 33 -2.34 -10.68 -10.99
CA ASP A 33 -1.01 -11.13 -11.37
C ASP A 33 -0.33 -10.09 -12.27
N ARG A 34 0.59 -9.33 -11.65
CA ARG A 34 1.25 -8.18 -12.28
C ARG A 34 2.10 -8.56 -13.48
N ALA A 35 2.81 -9.68 -13.39
CA ALA A 35 3.64 -10.16 -14.50
C ALA A 35 2.78 -10.61 -15.69
N PHE A 36 1.69 -11.30 -15.41
CA PHE A 36 0.74 -11.71 -16.44
C PHE A 36 0.07 -10.50 -17.12
N ILE A 37 -0.33 -9.49 -16.33
CA ILE A 37 -0.88 -8.23 -16.87
C ILE A 37 0.17 -7.50 -17.68
N GLU A 38 1.43 -7.39 -17.22
CA GLU A 38 2.55 -6.77 -17.93
C GLU A 38 2.76 -7.39 -19.30
N ASP A 39 2.76 -8.72 -19.37
CA ASP A 39 3.09 -9.48 -20.57
C ASP A 39 1.93 -9.58 -21.57
N THR A 40 0.67 -9.34 -21.14
CA THR A 40 -0.51 -9.61 -21.98
C THR A 40 -1.41 -8.41 -22.21
N ALA A 41 -1.42 -7.42 -21.30
CA ALA A 41 -2.35 -6.31 -21.40
C ALA A 41 -1.90 -5.28 -22.45
N THR A 42 -2.82 -4.90 -23.31
CA THR A 42 -2.67 -3.76 -24.24
C THR A 42 -3.46 -2.54 -23.77
N VAL A 43 -4.44 -2.76 -22.91
CA VAL A 43 -5.28 -1.74 -22.28
C VAL A 43 -5.68 -2.22 -20.90
N ILE A 44 -5.58 -1.33 -19.91
CA ILE A 44 -6.02 -1.59 -18.55
C ILE A 44 -7.20 -0.69 -18.23
N TYR A 45 -8.25 -1.27 -17.64
CA TYR A 45 -9.40 -0.54 -17.10
C TYR A 45 -9.32 -0.52 -15.58
N ASP A 46 -9.11 0.68 -15.01
CA ASP A 46 -9.06 0.88 -13.56
C ASP A 46 -10.44 1.28 -13.03
N MET A 47 -10.93 0.55 -12.03
CA MET A 47 -12.18 0.85 -11.33
C MET A 47 -11.96 1.79 -10.13
N ASP A 48 -10.72 1.99 -9.68
CA ASP A 48 -10.34 2.97 -8.66
C ASP A 48 -10.10 4.34 -9.32
N VAL A 49 -11.20 5.01 -9.64
CA VAL A 49 -11.22 6.25 -10.44
C VAL A 49 -11.16 7.54 -9.63
N ASP A 50 -10.95 7.49 -8.33
CA ASP A 50 -11.01 8.68 -7.46
C ASP A 50 -10.06 9.80 -7.88
N ALA A 51 -8.80 9.48 -8.19
CA ALA A 51 -7.83 10.48 -8.63
C ALA A 51 -8.20 11.08 -10.00
N TRP A 52 -8.63 10.24 -10.94
CA TRP A 52 -9.04 10.67 -12.27
C TRP A 52 -10.27 11.58 -12.24
N ASN A 53 -11.29 11.18 -11.44
CA ASN A 53 -12.48 11.99 -11.24
C ASN A 53 -12.20 13.34 -10.59
N ALA A 54 -11.24 13.41 -9.69
CA ALA A 54 -10.83 14.69 -9.09
C ALA A 54 -10.19 15.62 -10.13
N LEU A 55 -9.34 15.11 -11.01
CA LEU A 55 -8.68 15.90 -12.05
C LEU A 55 -9.69 16.41 -13.08
N THR A 56 -10.57 15.53 -13.58
CA THR A 56 -11.59 15.94 -14.56
C THR A 56 -12.60 16.94 -13.99
N LYS A 57 -13.00 16.79 -12.72
CA LYS A 57 -13.86 17.75 -12.05
C LYS A 57 -13.21 19.13 -11.94
N ALA A 58 -11.91 19.19 -11.68
CA ALA A 58 -11.18 20.46 -11.61
C ALA A 58 -11.11 21.18 -12.95
N ASP A 59 -11.04 20.43 -14.04
CA ASP A 59 -11.07 20.96 -15.41
C ASP A 59 -12.48 21.35 -15.88
N GLY A 60 -13.49 21.23 -15.01
CA GLY A 60 -14.89 21.55 -15.32
C GLY A 60 -15.60 20.52 -16.19
N SER A 61 -15.08 19.32 -16.30
CA SER A 61 -15.68 18.19 -17.02
C SER A 61 -16.54 17.33 -16.07
N ASP A 62 -17.49 16.57 -16.63
CA ASP A 62 -18.40 15.69 -15.87
C ASP A 62 -17.73 14.44 -15.27
N GLY A 63 -16.42 14.39 -15.20
CA GLY A 63 -15.68 13.33 -14.55
C GLY A 63 -15.68 11.97 -15.32
N VAL A 64 -14.76 11.12 -14.95
CA VAL A 64 -14.71 9.72 -15.42
C VAL A 64 -15.70 8.91 -14.56
N VAL A 65 -16.77 8.42 -15.16
CA VAL A 65 -17.77 7.65 -14.42
C VAL A 65 -17.42 6.15 -14.53
N GLY A 66 -17.00 5.58 -13.42
CA GLY A 66 -16.92 4.13 -13.23
C GLY A 66 -15.62 3.45 -13.67
N LEU A 67 -15.01 3.83 -14.81
CA LEU A 67 -13.82 3.16 -15.36
C LEU A 67 -12.86 4.18 -15.97
N TYR A 68 -11.57 4.08 -15.64
CA TYR A 68 -10.51 4.79 -16.35
C TYR A 68 -9.78 3.84 -17.29
N ARG A 69 -9.59 4.27 -18.54
CA ARG A 69 -8.89 3.51 -19.57
C ARG A 69 -7.45 3.99 -19.71
N CYS A 70 -6.50 3.14 -19.35
CA CYS A 70 -5.08 3.34 -19.57
C CYS A 70 -4.62 2.45 -20.75
N ALA A 71 -3.95 3.05 -21.74
CA ALA A 71 -3.36 2.30 -22.84
C ALA A 71 -1.95 1.85 -22.47
N GLY A 72 -1.59 0.62 -22.80
CA GLY A 72 -0.29 0.04 -22.53
C GLY A 72 -0.32 -1.07 -21.49
N ASP A 73 0.86 -1.41 -21.00
CA ASP A 73 1.14 -2.45 -20.04
C ASP A 73 0.94 -1.98 -18.57
N TYR A 74 1.23 -2.86 -17.65
CA TYR A 74 1.10 -2.58 -16.22
C TYR A 74 2.09 -1.51 -15.73
N SER A 75 3.30 -1.49 -16.27
CA SER A 75 4.32 -0.49 -15.95
C SER A 75 3.86 0.93 -16.30
N ASN A 76 3.30 1.12 -17.49
CA ASN A 76 2.71 2.40 -17.91
C ASN A 76 1.54 2.81 -17.02
N TYR A 77 0.65 1.86 -16.71
CA TYR A 77 -0.46 2.11 -15.80
C TYR A 77 0.00 2.60 -14.42
N LEU A 78 1.05 2.00 -13.85
CA LEU A 78 1.59 2.45 -12.56
C LEU A 78 2.09 3.91 -12.61
N VAL A 79 2.78 4.28 -13.69
CA VAL A 79 3.29 5.65 -13.89
C VAL A 79 2.13 6.65 -14.00
N GLU A 80 1.11 6.35 -14.81
CA GLU A 80 -0.07 7.20 -14.97
C GLU A 80 -0.84 7.33 -13.66
N LYS A 81 -1.09 6.22 -12.96
CA LYS A 81 -1.80 6.22 -11.67
C LYS A 81 -1.05 7.02 -10.60
N ALA A 82 0.26 6.85 -10.48
CA ALA A 82 1.09 7.60 -9.55
C ALA A 82 1.08 9.10 -9.88
N SER A 83 1.12 9.46 -11.17
CA SER A 83 1.01 10.85 -11.61
C SER A 83 -0.35 11.45 -11.26
N ALA A 84 -1.46 10.75 -11.55
CA ALA A 84 -2.81 11.21 -11.24
C ALA A 84 -3.02 11.42 -9.73
N ARG A 85 -2.52 10.51 -8.89
CA ARG A 85 -2.58 10.64 -7.43
C ARG A 85 -1.80 11.84 -6.92
N ARG A 86 -0.59 12.10 -7.43
CA ARG A 86 0.19 13.29 -7.07
C ARG A 86 -0.54 14.56 -7.45
N GLN A 87 -1.03 14.66 -8.69
CA GLN A 87 -1.77 15.80 -9.17
C GLN A 87 -3.04 16.06 -8.35
N HIS A 88 -3.79 15.00 -7.99
CA HIS A 88 -4.96 15.11 -7.13
C HIS A 88 -4.58 15.68 -5.74
N ALA A 89 -3.49 15.22 -5.14
CA ALA A 89 -3.03 15.71 -3.84
C ALA A 89 -2.60 17.19 -3.89
N GLU A 90 -1.86 17.57 -4.91
CA GLU A 90 -1.42 18.95 -5.14
C GLU A 90 -2.61 19.88 -5.38
N LEU A 91 -3.58 19.47 -6.20
CA LEU A 91 -4.79 20.20 -6.48
C LEU A 91 -5.61 20.44 -5.21
N HIS A 92 -5.85 19.39 -4.43
CA HIS A 92 -6.55 19.51 -3.15
C HIS A 92 -5.84 20.47 -2.20
N ALA A 93 -4.51 20.35 -2.04
CA ALA A 93 -3.71 21.22 -1.19
C ALA A 93 -3.78 22.69 -1.64
N THR A 94 -3.74 22.92 -2.95
CA THR A 94 -3.86 24.24 -3.55
C THR A 94 -5.24 24.86 -3.29
N GLN A 95 -6.32 24.12 -3.55
CA GLN A 95 -7.70 24.56 -3.28
C GLN A 95 -7.91 24.87 -1.80
N GLN A 96 -7.42 24.04 -0.88
CA GLN A 96 -7.51 24.29 0.56
C GLN A 96 -6.73 25.55 0.98
N THR A 97 -5.57 25.78 0.38
CA THR A 97 -4.75 26.97 0.65
C THR A 97 -5.44 28.23 0.17
N GLU A 98 -6.02 28.21 -1.04
CA GLU A 98 -6.76 29.33 -1.60
C GLU A 98 -8.03 29.62 -0.79
N LYS A 99 -8.78 28.60 -0.42
CA LYS A 99 -9.96 28.71 0.45
C LYS A 99 -9.62 29.39 1.79
N ARG A 100 -8.50 28.98 2.41
CA ARG A 100 -7.99 29.62 3.64
C ARG A 100 -7.61 31.09 3.43
N LYS A 101 -6.98 31.43 2.30
CA LYS A 101 -6.61 32.82 1.96
C LYS A 101 -7.85 33.67 1.79
N LEU A 102 -8.86 33.21 1.05
CA LEU A 102 -10.12 33.91 0.84
C LEU A 102 -10.89 34.14 2.15
N HIS A 103 -10.96 33.14 3.03
CA HIS A 103 -11.56 33.33 4.36
C HIS A 103 -10.83 34.39 5.20
N LYS A 104 -9.49 34.40 5.22
CA LYS A 104 -8.71 35.41 5.92
C LYS A 104 -8.93 36.78 5.32
N HIS A 105 -8.98 36.89 3.98
CA HIS A 105 -9.23 38.16 3.29
C HIS A 105 -10.62 38.71 3.60
N ARG A 106 -11.64 37.84 3.62
CA ARG A 106 -13.01 38.21 4.03
C ARG A 106 -13.08 38.72 5.47
N GLN A 107 -12.39 38.05 6.41
CA GLN A 107 -12.31 38.49 7.81
C GLN A 107 -11.64 39.89 7.91
N SER A 108 -10.59 40.14 7.14
CA SER A 108 -9.90 41.45 7.14
C SER A 108 -10.75 42.55 6.53
N ALA A 109 -11.53 42.25 5.49
CA ALA A 109 -12.47 43.19 4.90
C ALA A 109 -13.55 43.71 5.89
N GLY A 110 -14.01 42.80 6.79
CA GLY A 110 -14.91 43.14 7.88
C GLY A 110 -14.30 44.10 8.94
N LYS A 111 -12.97 44.03 9.12
CA LYS A 111 -12.24 44.97 10.01
C LYS A 111 -12.09 46.37 9.36
N ILE A 112 -11.90 46.45 8.05
CA ILE A 112 -11.79 47.71 7.32
C ILE A 112 -13.09 48.53 7.40
N SER A 113 -14.25 47.88 7.39
CA SER A 113 -15.55 48.55 7.52
C SER A 113 -15.77 49.19 8.88
N ARG A 114 -15.03 48.79 9.93
CA ARG A 114 -15.16 49.27 11.33
C ARG A 114 -14.27 50.48 11.66
N GLY A 115 -13.41 50.92 10.77
CA GLY A 115 -12.62 52.14 10.97
C GLY A 115 -11.17 52.04 10.49
N GLY A 116 -10.80 52.79 9.50
CA GLY A 116 -9.41 53.10 9.18
C GLY A 116 -9.00 54.44 9.85
N VAL A 117 -7.70 54.73 9.85
CA VAL A 117 -7.11 55.95 10.45
C VAL A 117 -7.85 57.24 9.98
N ARG A 118 -8.27 57.32 8.70
CA ARG A 118 -9.03 58.44 8.13
C ARG A 118 -10.44 58.57 8.71
N LEU A 119 -11.04 57.49 9.17
CA LEU A 119 -12.37 57.52 9.81
C LEU A 119 -12.25 57.98 11.27
N ALA A 120 -11.17 57.62 11.94
CA ALA A 120 -10.90 58.04 13.32
C ALA A 120 -10.59 59.55 13.45
N THR A 121 -10.01 60.15 12.41
CA THR A 121 -9.58 61.56 12.40
C THR A 121 -10.55 62.54 11.72
N ALA A 122 -11.62 62.04 11.07
CA ALA A 122 -12.60 62.86 10.35
C ALA A 122 -13.77 63.28 11.24
N GLU A 123 -14.28 64.48 11.05
CA GLU A 123 -15.45 65.01 11.76
C GLU A 123 -16.64 65.32 10.83
N GLY A 124 -17.88 65.29 11.36
CA GLY A 124 -19.09 65.68 10.71
C GLY A 124 -19.41 64.92 9.40
N LYS A 125 -19.78 65.66 8.34
CA LYS A 125 -20.17 65.15 6.99
C LYS A 125 -19.04 64.33 6.35
N ALA A 126 -17.76 64.66 6.59
CA ALA A 126 -16.62 64.00 6.04
C ALA A 126 -16.48 62.58 6.66
N LYS A 127 -16.79 62.40 7.94
CA LYS A 127 -16.80 61.11 8.60
C LYS A 127 -17.81 60.15 7.98
N LYS A 128 -19.02 60.61 7.68
CA LYS A 128 -20.06 59.82 7.00
C LYS A 128 -19.62 59.42 5.59
N PHE A 129 -19.06 60.33 4.80
CA PHE A 129 -18.57 60.06 3.44
C PHE A 129 -17.46 59.01 3.43
N PHE A 130 -16.48 59.06 4.34
CA PHE A 130 -15.43 58.08 4.44
C PHE A 130 -15.94 56.72 4.94
N ALA A 131 -16.92 56.71 5.87
CA ALA A 131 -17.58 55.51 6.33
C ALA A 131 -18.34 54.80 5.20
N ASP A 132 -19.14 55.51 4.44
CA ASP A 132 -19.93 54.97 3.33
C ASP A 132 -19.01 54.43 2.21
N ARG A 133 -17.91 55.12 1.91
CA ARG A 133 -16.93 54.66 0.92
C ARG A 133 -16.17 53.45 1.38
N ALA A 134 -15.79 53.35 2.66
CA ALA A 134 -15.15 52.20 3.25
C ALA A 134 -16.10 50.95 3.26
N ALA A 135 -17.37 51.20 3.60
CA ALA A 135 -18.41 50.16 3.59
C ALA A 135 -18.67 49.62 2.17
N ALA A 136 -18.77 50.55 1.16
CA ALA A 136 -18.94 50.14 -0.23
C ALA A 136 -17.74 49.30 -0.75
N THR A 137 -16.52 49.71 -0.41
CA THR A 137 -15.29 48.98 -0.78
C THR A 137 -15.24 47.61 -0.12
N ALA A 138 -15.57 47.52 1.17
CA ALA A 138 -15.64 46.27 1.91
C ALA A 138 -16.70 45.33 1.31
N LYS A 139 -17.90 45.86 1.01
CA LYS A 139 -18.99 45.11 0.39
C LYS A 139 -18.58 44.50 -0.97
N ARG A 140 -17.93 45.30 -1.84
CA ARG A 140 -17.46 44.86 -3.15
C ARG A 140 -16.39 43.79 -3.03
N ARG A 141 -15.47 43.87 -2.07
CA ARG A 141 -14.45 42.85 -1.79
C ARG A 141 -15.09 41.56 -1.30
N MET A 142 -16.02 41.66 -0.35
CA MET A 142 -16.75 40.48 0.14
C MET A 142 -17.52 39.77 -0.97
N GLN A 143 -18.21 40.49 -1.84
CA GLN A 143 -18.93 39.90 -2.98
C GLN A 143 -18.00 39.22 -3.98
N ASN A 144 -16.81 39.76 -4.23
CA ASN A 144 -15.81 39.09 -5.08
C ASN A 144 -15.25 37.83 -4.42
N ASP A 145 -14.98 37.91 -3.12
CA ASP A 145 -14.50 36.72 -2.37
C ASP A 145 -15.58 35.64 -2.29
N ASP A 146 -16.86 36.02 -2.11
CA ASP A 146 -17.99 35.09 -2.10
C ASP A 146 -18.15 34.37 -3.45
N LYS A 147 -18.05 35.06 -4.58
CA LYS A 147 -18.08 34.43 -5.92
C LYS A 147 -16.92 33.49 -6.13
N ARG A 148 -15.72 33.88 -5.69
CA ARG A 148 -14.54 32.96 -5.77
C ARG A 148 -14.67 31.75 -4.88
N LEU A 149 -15.21 31.92 -3.68
CA LEU A 149 -15.50 30.81 -2.78
C LEU A 149 -16.56 29.87 -3.36
N GLU A 150 -17.59 30.38 -3.99
CA GLU A 150 -18.63 29.62 -4.68
C GLU A 150 -18.02 28.76 -5.81
N THR A 151 -17.25 29.38 -6.71
CA THR A 151 -16.54 28.65 -7.78
C THR A 151 -15.61 27.57 -7.24
N LEU A 152 -14.83 27.91 -6.19
CA LEU A 152 -13.95 26.90 -5.55
C LEU A 152 -14.73 25.77 -4.90
N THR A 153 -15.92 26.03 -4.36
CA THR A 153 -16.76 25.01 -3.74
C THR A 153 -17.35 24.07 -4.79
N ASP A 154 -17.79 24.63 -5.92
CA ASP A 154 -18.33 23.84 -7.04
C ASP A 154 -17.26 22.92 -7.67
N GLN A 155 -16.03 23.42 -7.76
CA GLN A 155 -14.87 22.67 -8.28
C GLN A 155 -14.10 21.94 -7.19
N GLU A 156 -14.57 21.93 -5.93
CA GLU A 156 -13.85 21.32 -4.82
C GLU A 156 -13.69 19.81 -5.03
N VAL A 157 -12.44 19.39 -5.10
CA VAL A 157 -12.11 17.97 -5.17
C VAL A 157 -12.15 17.36 -3.78
N ARG A 158 -12.62 16.12 -3.70
CA ARG A 158 -12.57 15.37 -2.44
C ARG A 158 -11.13 15.26 -1.97
N LYS A 159 -10.97 15.23 -0.65
CA LYS A 159 -9.67 14.91 -0.07
C LYS A 159 -9.20 13.57 -0.66
N PRO A 160 -7.95 13.50 -1.20
CA PRO A 160 -7.40 12.24 -1.62
C PRO A 160 -7.60 11.20 -0.52
N ARG A 161 -7.99 10.00 -0.88
CA ARG A 161 -8.00 8.91 0.08
C ARG A 161 -6.56 8.72 0.55
N SER A 162 -6.19 9.39 1.62
CA SER A 162 -4.94 9.16 2.33
C SER A 162 -5.08 7.88 3.15
N TYR A 163 -5.33 6.78 2.47
CA TYR A 163 -4.80 5.52 2.95
C TYR A 163 -3.36 5.49 2.45
N ASP A 164 -2.51 6.28 3.09
CA ASP A 164 -1.11 5.97 3.11
C ASP A 164 -1.03 4.63 3.84
N LEU A 165 -1.21 3.56 3.05
CA LEU A 165 -0.80 2.23 3.45
C LEU A 165 0.71 2.35 3.67
N SER A 166 1.08 2.68 4.88
CA SER A 166 2.46 2.79 5.27
C SER A 166 2.71 1.68 6.27
N PHE A 167 3.30 0.62 5.78
CA PHE A 167 3.87 -0.39 6.66
C PHE A 167 5.05 0.26 7.37
N HIS A 168 4.84 0.69 8.61
CA HIS A 168 5.91 1.21 9.44
C HIS A 168 6.60 0.04 10.11
N PHE A 169 7.77 -0.30 9.61
CA PHE A 169 8.66 -1.24 10.23
C PHE A 169 9.49 -0.50 11.30
N GLU A 170 9.35 -0.89 12.56
CA GLU A 170 10.36 -0.50 13.53
C GLU A 170 11.71 -1.06 13.07
N GLN A 171 12.72 -0.19 13.02
CA GLN A 171 14.05 -0.63 12.63
C GLN A 171 14.60 -1.52 13.74
N PRO A 172 15.02 -2.76 13.43
CA PRO A 172 15.58 -3.65 14.43
C PRO A 172 16.89 -3.08 14.96
N LEU A 173 17.25 -3.49 16.18
CA LEU A 173 18.57 -3.18 16.73
C LEU A 173 19.66 -3.66 15.77
N ASN A 174 20.66 -2.81 15.50
CA ASN A 174 21.81 -3.18 14.70
C ASN A 174 22.48 -4.43 15.30
N ARG A 175 22.41 -5.53 14.59
CA ARG A 175 23.06 -6.80 14.92
C ARG A 175 24.10 -7.11 13.86
N THR A 176 25.17 -7.75 14.26
CA THR A 176 26.24 -8.21 13.36
C THR A 176 26.33 -9.73 13.41
N GLY A 177 26.89 -10.32 12.35
CA GLY A 177 27.05 -11.77 12.25
C GLY A 177 25.95 -12.47 11.43
N ILE A 178 25.87 -13.78 11.58
CA ILE A 178 24.96 -14.63 10.80
C ILE A 178 23.62 -14.72 11.52
N ALA A 179 22.58 -14.28 10.84
CA ALA A 179 21.19 -14.36 11.32
C ALA A 179 20.58 -15.77 11.11
N VAL A 180 20.84 -16.36 9.95
CA VAL A 180 20.36 -17.72 9.60
C VAL A 180 21.50 -18.49 8.93
N SER A 181 21.73 -19.73 9.35
CA SER A 181 22.67 -20.65 8.70
C SER A 181 21.99 -21.99 8.44
N ALA A 182 21.98 -22.42 7.20
CA ALA A 182 21.54 -23.73 6.77
C ALA A 182 22.76 -24.53 6.26
N ARG A 183 22.93 -25.75 6.74
CA ARG A 183 24.02 -26.64 6.37
C ARG A 183 23.47 -27.98 5.89
N ARG A 184 23.47 -28.22 4.58
CA ARG A 184 22.92 -29.39 3.92
C ARG A 184 21.51 -29.74 4.42
N ALA A 185 20.72 -28.71 4.72
CA ALA A 185 19.36 -28.87 5.22
C ALA A 185 18.50 -29.53 4.15
N ALA A 186 17.95 -30.70 4.46
CA ALA A 186 17.12 -31.49 3.56
C ALA A 186 16.00 -32.20 4.31
N VAL A 187 14.87 -32.38 3.66
CA VAL A 187 13.71 -33.12 4.16
C VAL A 187 13.31 -34.08 3.07
N GLN A 188 13.29 -35.37 3.40
CA GLN A 188 12.99 -36.44 2.45
C GLN A 188 11.67 -36.16 1.72
N GLN A 189 11.69 -36.24 0.39
CA GLN A 189 10.56 -36.00 -0.51
C GLN A 189 9.94 -34.58 -0.47
N ARG A 190 10.54 -33.63 0.30
CA ARG A 190 9.98 -32.26 0.44
C ARG A 190 10.97 -31.15 0.17
N LEU A 191 12.23 -31.30 0.54
CA LEU A 191 13.27 -30.29 0.40
C LEU A 191 14.59 -30.93 0.00
N ALA A 192 15.09 -30.61 -1.18
CA ALA A 192 16.43 -31.02 -1.61
C ALA A 192 17.52 -30.36 -0.75
N PRO A 193 18.72 -30.98 -0.61
CA PRO A 193 19.78 -30.45 0.23
C PRO A 193 20.17 -29.04 -0.14
N ILE A 194 20.06 -28.08 0.81
CA ILE A 194 20.36 -26.69 0.62
C ILE A 194 21.34 -26.18 1.68
N SER A 195 22.25 -25.28 1.29
CA SER A 195 23.20 -24.64 2.21
C SER A 195 23.35 -23.18 1.89
N PHE A 196 23.19 -22.33 2.91
CA PHE A 196 23.41 -20.87 2.80
C PHE A 196 23.67 -20.27 4.18
N ASP A 197 24.28 -19.10 4.18
CA ASP A 197 24.35 -18.19 5.33
C ASP A 197 23.66 -16.89 4.95
N LEU A 198 22.92 -16.30 5.88
CA LEU A 198 22.27 -15.01 5.75
C LEU A 198 22.74 -14.14 6.92
N ALA A 199 23.36 -13.03 6.63
CA ALA A 199 23.80 -12.08 7.65
C ALA A 199 22.62 -11.22 8.15
N HIS A 200 22.80 -10.62 9.34
CA HIS A 200 21.83 -9.65 9.82
C HIS A 200 21.68 -8.48 8.83
N GLY A 201 20.45 -8.10 8.55
CA GLY A 201 20.11 -7.04 7.60
C GLY A 201 20.08 -7.47 6.13
N GLU A 202 20.42 -8.72 5.82
CA GLU A 202 20.28 -9.23 4.45
C GLU A 202 18.87 -9.72 4.16
N HIS A 203 18.47 -9.62 2.89
CA HIS A 203 17.19 -10.05 2.38
C HIS A 203 17.36 -11.28 1.47
N LEU A 204 16.62 -12.34 1.75
CA LEU A 204 16.65 -13.61 1.03
C LEU A 204 15.30 -13.91 0.40
N LEU A 205 15.29 -14.15 -0.90
CA LEU A 205 14.14 -14.67 -1.63
C LEU A 205 14.35 -16.17 -1.93
N VAL A 206 13.38 -16.95 -1.52
CA VAL A 206 13.30 -18.40 -1.77
C VAL A 206 12.31 -18.64 -2.90
N THR A 207 12.78 -19.17 -4.01
CA THR A 207 11.97 -19.50 -5.19
C THR A 207 11.95 -21.01 -5.43
N GLY A 208 11.03 -21.48 -6.24
CA GLY A 208 10.94 -22.90 -6.62
C GLY A 208 9.51 -23.29 -6.97
N ALA A 209 9.36 -24.44 -7.62
CA ALA A 209 8.06 -24.99 -8.01
C ALA A 209 7.15 -25.25 -6.80
N ASN A 210 5.86 -25.43 -7.04
CA ASN A 210 4.93 -25.87 -6.00
C ASN A 210 5.38 -27.25 -5.47
N GLY A 211 5.39 -27.38 -4.15
CA GLY A 211 5.87 -28.62 -3.50
C GLY A 211 7.38 -28.74 -3.35
N SER A 212 8.21 -27.82 -3.84
CA SER A 212 9.69 -27.87 -3.74
C SER A 212 10.25 -27.64 -2.33
N GLY A 213 9.40 -27.48 -1.31
CA GLY A 213 9.83 -27.36 0.09
C GLY A 213 10.06 -25.93 0.58
N LYS A 214 9.62 -24.90 -0.12
CA LYS A 214 9.73 -23.49 0.31
C LYS A 214 9.16 -23.30 1.73
N THR A 215 7.89 -23.60 1.92
CA THR A 215 7.21 -23.52 3.24
C THR A 215 7.89 -24.38 4.30
N THR A 216 8.38 -25.57 3.92
CA THR A 216 9.12 -26.45 4.83
C THR A 216 10.41 -25.80 5.32
N LEU A 217 11.17 -25.16 4.42
CA LEU A 217 12.39 -24.43 4.77
C LEU A 217 12.07 -23.22 5.67
N LEU A 218 11.05 -22.44 5.32
CA LEU A 218 10.65 -21.28 6.12
C LEU A 218 10.24 -21.67 7.55
N ASN A 219 9.45 -22.73 7.68
CA ASN A 219 9.06 -23.26 8.99
C ASN A 219 10.27 -23.77 9.79
N TRP A 220 11.24 -24.44 9.13
CA TRP A 220 12.45 -24.87 9.80
C TRP A 220 13.30 -23.68 10.29
N ILE A 221 13.43 -22.64 9.47
CA ILE A 221 14.07 -21.39 9.90
C ILE A 221 13.32 -20.79 11.09
N TYR A 222 11.97 -20.71 11.02
CA TYR A 222 11.16 -20.14 12.09
C TYR A 222 11.27 -20.87 13.41
N THR A 223 11.13 -22.20 13.39
CA THR A 223 11.18 -23.02 14.61
C THR A 223 12.60 -23.24 15.12
N GLY A 224 13.60 -23.26 14.22
CA GLY A 224 14.96 -23.74 14.50
C GLY A 224 15.01 -25.26 14.73
N GLN A 225 13.92 -25.96 14.46
CA GLN A 225 13.79 -27.39 14.61
C GLN A 225 13.40 -28.05 13.29
N PRO A 226 13.96 -29.21 12.95
CA PRO A 226 13.53 -29.95 11.75
C PRO A 226 12.06 -30.35 11.88
N PRO A 227 11.35 -30.52 10.74
CA PRO A 227 9.99 -31.04 10.77
C PRO A 227 9.93 -32.37 11.49
N ALA A 228 8.92 -32.52 12.38
CA ALA A 228 8.64 -33.82 13.02
C ALA A 228 8.16 -34.84 11.97
N ASP A 229 8.29 -36.12 12.29
CA ASP A 229 7.77 -37.25 11.49
C ASP A 229 8.32 -37.40 10.06
N THR A 230 9.47 -36.75 9.76
CA THR A 230 10.15 -36.90 8.47
C THR A 230 11.64 -37.14 8.64
N GLN A 231 12.23 -37.87 7.71
CA GLN A 231 13.70 -38.04 7.68
C GLN A 231 14.30 -36.68 7.22
N THR A 232 15.14 -36.14 8.09
CA THR A 232 15.82 -34.89 7.85
C THR A 232 17.33 -35.04 7.84
N MET A 233 18.02 -34.21 7.09
CA MET A 233 19.48 -34.15 7.03
C MET A 233 19.93 -32.70 7.24
N GLY A 234 21.10 -32.52 7.82
CA GLY A 234 21.70 -31.20 8.01
C GLY A 234 21.09 -30.45 9.19
N THR A 235 21.35 -29.16 9.24
CA THR A 235 20.93 -28.28 10.33
C THR A 235 20.51 -26.92 9.81
N VAL A 236 19.56 -26.30 10.49
CA VAL A 236 19.21 -24.88 10.33
C VAL A 236 19.33 -24.24 11.70
N THR A 237 20.15 -23.21 11.79
CA THR A 237 20.31 -22.38 13.00
C THR A 237 19.90 -20.95 12.70
N ARG A 238 19.34 -20.28 13.67
CA ARG A 238 18.92 -18.89 13.54
C ARG A 238 19.04 -18.12 14.84
N ASP A 239 19.21 -16.81 14.75
CA ASP A 239 19.12 -15.89 15.88
C ASP A 239 17.65 -15.60 16.24
N LYS A 240 17.41 -15.03 17.41
CA LYS A 240 16.07 -14.66 17.93
C LYS A 240 15.97 -13.16 18.13
N PRO A 241 14.79 -12.56 18.10
CA PRO A 241 13.48 -13.16 17.78
C PRO A 241 13.25 -13.27 16.27
N ALA A 242 12.48 -14.28 15.87
CA ALA A 242 11.99 -14.44 14.51
C ALA A 242 10.46 -14.49 14.50
N CYS A 243 9.83 -13.87 13.50
CA CYS A 243 8.39 -13.96 13.25
C CYS A 243 8.13 -14.60 11.88
N LEU A 244 7.05 -15.37 11.80
CA LEU A 244 6.57 -15.98 10.57
C LEU A 244 5.17 -15.44 10.24
N VAL A 245 5.02 -15.00 9.01
CA VAL A 245 3.73 -14.76 8.35
C VAL A 245 3.48 -15.94 7.42
N PRO A 246 2.67 -16.94 7.82
CA PRO A 246 2.43 -18.14 7.01
C PRO A 246 1.58 -17.83 5.77
N GLN A 247 1.54 -18.75 4.81
CA GLN A 247 0.78 -18.59 3.56
C GLN A 247 -0.75 -18.53 3.80
N HIS A 248 -1.27 -19.27 4.76
CA HIS A 248 -2.70 -19.29 5.09
C HIS A 248 -3.14 -18.02 5.81
N LEU A 249 -4.43 -17.71 5.73
CA LEU A 249 -5.03 -16.65 6.54
C LEU A 249 -4.87 -16.96 8.04
N PRO A 250 -4.88 -15.91 8.91
CA PRO A 250 -4.62 -16.10 10.33
C PRO A 250 -5.63 -17.03 11.01
N THR A 251 -5.16 -17.78 11.96
CA THR A 251 -5.95 -18.62 12.86
C THR A 251 -5.69 -18.20 14.32
N GLU A 252 -6.58 -18.56 15.24
CA GLU A 252 -6.41 -18.26 16.67
C GLU A 252 -5.15 -18.91 17.27
N GLN A 253 -4.63 -19.98 16.65
CA GLN A 253 -3.43 -20.69 17.08
C GLN A 253 -2.13 -20.10 16.52
N ASP A 254 -2.22 -19.19 15.56
CA ASP A 254 -1.01 -18.61 14.98
C ASP A 254 -0.28 -17.70 15.97
N PRO A 255 1.06 -17.69 15.95
CA PRO A 255 1.86 -16.84 16.82
C PRO A 255 1.47 -15.37 16.71
N GLY A 256 1.30 -14.73 17.87
CA GLY A 256 0.89 -13.33 17.97
C GLY A 256 -0.62 -13.10 18.04
N PHE A 257 -1.45 -14.09 17.66
CA PHE A 257 -2.91 -14.01 17.82
C PHE A 257 -3.32 -14.58 19.18
N THR A 258 -3.30 -13.72 20.20
CA THR A 258 -3.92 -14.07 21.48
C THR A 258 -5.44 -14.09 21.33
N THR A 259 -6.14 -14.80 22.23
CA THR A 259 -7.62 -14.80 22.28
C THR A 259 -8.18 -13.37 22.35
N HIS A 260 -7.45 -12.44 22.98
CA HIS A 260 -7.85 -11.02 23.03
C HIS A 260 -7.80 -10.38 21.64
N ILE A 261 -6.67 -10.49 20.93
CA ILE A 261 -6.51 -9.95 19.56
C ILE A 261 -7.51 -10.60 18.62
N TRP A 262 -7.70 -11.90 18.72
CA TRP A 262 -8.62 -12.65 17.87
C TRP A 262 -10.06 -12.13 17.94
N ARG A 263 -10.53 -11.84 19.16
CA ARG A 263 -11.91 -11.41 19.43
C ARG A 263 -12.13 -9.89 19.40
N ASN A 264 -11.11 -9.10 19.69
CA ASN A 264 -11.26 -7.65 19.85
C ASN A 264 -10.47 -6.84 18.82
N GLY A 265 -9.85 -7.50 17.81
CA GLY A 265 -9.04 -6.85 16.79
C GLY A 265 -7.63 -6.51 17.24
N ILE A 266 -6.84 -5.96 16.32
CA ILE A 266 -5.40 -5.72 16.52
C ILE A 266 -5.07 -4.36 17.14
N GLY A 267 -6.09 -3.52 17.40
CA GLY A 267 -5.88 -2.20 17.99
C GLY A 267 -4.92 -1.32 17.19
N GLU A 268 -4.04 -0.59 17.89
CA GLU A 268 -3.08 0.34 17.29
C GLU A 268 -2.02 -0.34 16.42
N ALA A 269 -1.80 -1.65 16.55
CA ALA A 269 -0.93 -2.40 15.63
C ALA A 269 -1.42 -2.30 14.16
N GLY A 270 -2.70 -2.00 13.95
CA GLY A 270 -3.28 -1.74 12.63
C GLY A 270 -2.98 -0.36 12.04
N LYS A 271 -2.30 0.52 12.75
CA LYS A 271 -2.03 1.89 12.30
C LYS A 271 -1.23 1.89 10.99
N GLY A 272 -1.75 2.60 9.99
CA GLY A 272 -1.16 2.65 8.64
C GLY A 272 -1.44 1.42 7.76
N ILE A 273 -1.93 0.31 8.33
CA ILE A 273 -2.15 -0.96 7.63
C ILE A 273 -3.64 -1.27 7.48
N LEU A 274 -4.42 -1.00 8.54
CA LEU A 274 -5.88 -1.13 8.54
C LEU A 274 -6.55 0.22 8.79
N HIS A 275 -7.75 0.38 8.25
CA HIS A 275 -8.58 1.53 8.56
C HIS A 275 -8.93 1.57 10.07
N PRO A 276 -8.90 2.74 10.74
CA PRO A 276 -9.18 2.84 12.17
C PRO A 276 -10.49 2.18 12.63
N SER A 277 -11.53 2.20 11.79
CA SER A 277 -12.81 1.50 12.10
C SER A 277 -12.67 -0.02 12.18
N MET A 278 -11.59 -0.60 11.69
CA MET A 278 -11.33 -2.05 11.69
C MET A 278 -10.41 -2.49 12.82
N TRP A 279 -9.84 -1.57 13.58
CA TRP A 279 -8.87 -1.90 14.64
C TRP A 279 -9.47 -2.74 15.77
N THR A 280 -10.76 -2.56 16.02
CA THR A 280 -11.53 -3.30 17.05
C THR A 280 -12.44 -4.38 16.46
N THR A 281 -12.34 -4.64 15.16
CA THR A 281 -13.13 -5.70 14.52
C THR A 281 -12.48 -7.05 14.79
N PRO A 282 -13.24 -8.07 15.24
CA PRO A 282 -12.75 -9.43 15.37
C PRO A 282 -12.09 -9.92 14.08
N ILE A 283 -10.95 -10.61 14.20
CA ILE A 283 -10.19 -11.06 13.02
C ILE A 283 -11.04 -11.89 12.04
N PRO A 284 -11.86 -12.85 12.48
CA PRO A 284 -12.69 -13.64 11.56
C PRO A 284 -13.74 -12.84 10.77
N GLU A 285 -14.10 -11.65 11.24
CA GLU A 285 -15.11 -10.79 10.60
C GLU A 285 -14.48 -9.87 9.53
N LEU A 286 -13.15 -9.79 9.48
CA LEU A 286 -12.43 -9.05 8.44
C LEU A 286 -12.49 -9.78 7.10
N SER A 287 -12.46 -9.02 5.99
CA SER A 287 -12.24 -9.62 4.67
C SER A 287 -10.87 -10.31 4.59
N ALA A 288 -10.71 -11.30 3.71
CA ALA A 288 -9.44 -12.03 3.54
C ALA A 288 -8.22 -11.10 3.39
N GLY A 289 -8.32 -10.04 2.59
CA GLY A 289 -7.27 -9.05 2.45
C GLY A 289 -6.96 -8.30 3.74
N ASN A 290 -7.98 -7.92 4.52
CA ASN A 290 -7.77 -7.25 5.81
C ASN A 290 -7.27 -8.21 6.88
N GLN A 291 -7.66 -9.49 6.85
CA GLN A 291 -7.07 -10.54 7.70
C GLN A 291 -5.56 -10.69 7.41
N ARG A 292 -5.17 -10.71 6.12
CA ARG A 292 -3.75 -10.77 5.72
C ARG A 292 -2.99 -9.53 6.17
N ARG A 293 -3.56 -8.34 6.02
CA ARG A 293 -2.97 -7.09 6.54
C ARG A 293 -2.81 -7.12 8.06
N ALA A 294 -3.83 -7.61 8.78
CA ALA A 294 -3.75 -7.78 10.24
C ALA A 294 -2.64 -8.77 10.64
N GLN A 295 -2.48 -9.87 9.91
CA GLN A 295 -1.44 -10.87 10.15
C GLN A 295 -0.04 -10.27 10.01
N ILE A 296 0.20 -9.49 8.96
CA ILE A 296 1.46 -8.77 8.76
C ILE A 296 1.67 -7.74 9.88
N ALA A 297 0.64 -6.96 10.24
CA ALA A 297 0.71 -5.96 11.31
C ALA A 297 1.09 -6.57 12.67
N VAL A 298 0.48 -7.70 13.02
CA VAL A 298 0.81 -8.44 14.26
C VAL A 298 2.25 -8.94 14.25
N ALA A 299 2.72 -9.49 13.13
CA ALA A 299 4.11 -9.94 13.00
C ALA A 299 5.11 -8.78 13.16
N LEU A 300 4.79 -7.61 12.59
CA LEU A 300 5.62 -6.40 12.67
C LEU A 300 5.64 -5.78 14.07
N SER A 301 4.51 -5.79 14.78
CA SER A 301 4.42 -5.24 16.14
C SER A 301 5.32 -5.97 17.16
N ALA A 302 5.77 -7.18 16.82
CA ALA A 302 6.74 -7.93 17.63
C ALA A 302 8.19 -7.45 17.44
N ALA A 303 8.45 -6.46 16.58
CA ALA A 303 9.79 -5.94 16.23
C ALA A 303 10.82 -7.07 16.01
N PRO A 304 10.58 -8.00 15.05
CA PRO A 304 11.41 -9.17 14.88
C PRO A 304 12.80 -8.81 14.35
N ALA A 305 13.82 -9.54 14.78
CA ALA A 305 15.16 -9.47 14.17
C ALA A 305 15.19 -10.18 12.81
N ILE A 306 14.35 -11.19 12.64
CA ILE A 306 14.18 -11.95 11.40
C ILE A 306 12.69 -12.04 11.10
N LEU A 307 12.29 -11.47 9.97
CA LEU A 307 10.92 -11.58 9.44
C LEU A 307 10.90 -12.61 8.33
N ILE A 308 9.99 -13.56 8.43
CA ILE A 308 9.81 -14.63 7.47
C ILE A 308 8.40 -14.51 6.91
N ILE A 309 8.26 -14.43 5.59
CA ILE A 309 6.96 -14.31 4.94
C ILE A 309 6.81 -15.37 3.86
N ASP A 310 5.78 -16.18 3.99
CA ASP A 310 5.42 -17.16 2.96
C ASP A 310 4.31 -16.59 2.08
N GLU A 311 4.62 -16.40 0.78
CA GLU A 311 3.74 -15.82 -0.24
C GLU A 311 3.12 -14.47 0.20
N PRO A 312 3.92 -13.39 0.23
CA PRO A 312 3.49 -12.09 0.74
C PRO A 312 2.33 -11.47 -0.04
N THR A 313 2.21 -11.78 -1.33
CA THR A 313 1.23 -11.17 -2.24
C THR A 313 -0.16 -11.79 -2.17
N ASN A 314 -0.29 -12.98 -1.59
CA ASN A 314 -1.57 -13.67 -1.49
C ASN A 314 -2.59 -12.87 -0.68
N TYR A 315 -3.82 -12.80 -1.18
CA TYR A 315 -4.97 -12.10 -0.60
C TYR A 315 -4.86 -10.56 -0.55
N LEU A 316 -3.76 -9.98 -1.02
CA LEU A 316 -3.57 -8.53 -1.04
C LEU A 316 -3.94 -7.94 -2.40
N ASP A 317 -4.56 -6.76 -2.36
CA ASP A 317 -4.75 -5.97 -3.58
C ASP A 317 -3.42 -5.34 -4.04
N LEU A 318 -3.35 -4.96 -5.30
CA LEU A 318 -2.14 -4.42 -5.93
C LEU A 318 -1.53 -3.23 -5.18
N ILE A 319 -2.36 -2.36 -4.61
CA ILE A 319 -1.91 -1.19 -3.84
C ILE A 319 -1.22 -1.63 -2.55
N THR A 320 -1.80 -2.60 -1.87
CA THR A 320 -1.23 -3.14 -0.62
C THR A 320 0.07 -3.88 -0.89
N VAL A 321 0.13 -4.66 -1.97
CA VAL A 321 1.36 -5.36 -2.37
C VAL A 321 2.48 -4.36 -2.64
N GLN A 322 2.21 -3.30 -3.42
CA GLN A 322 3.19 -2.26 -3.71
C GLN A 322 3.69 -1.57 -2.43
N ALA A 323 2.78 -1.14 -1.55
CA ALA A 323 3.15 -0.51 -0.29
C ALA A 323 3.97 -1.45 0.63
N LEU A 324 3.65 -2.75 0.64
CA LEU A 324 4.41 -3.75 1.38
C LEU A 324 5.83 -3.91 0.81
N GLU A 325 5.97 -4.02 -0.51
CA GLU A 325 7.27 -4.17 -1.19
C GLU A 325 8.17 -2.96 -0.97
N GLU A 326 7.62 -1.73 -1.08
CA GLU A 326 8.34 -0.49 -0.78
C GLU A 326 8.86 -0.48 0.67
N ALA A 327 7.99 -0.81 1.62
CA ALA A 327 8.35 -0.84 3.03
C ALA A 327 9.37 -1.95 3.37
N LEU A 328 9.26 -3.14 2.75
CA LEU A 328 10.23 -4.23 2.90
C LEU A 328 11.59 -3.86 2.31
N THR A 329 11.62 -3.11 1.22
CA THR A 329 12.87 -2.65 0.59
C THR A 329 13.64 -1.66 1.49
N GLU A 330 12.92 -0.80 2.21
CA GLU A 330 13.51 0.18 3.14
C GLU A 330 13.88 -0.41 4.50
N TRP A 331 13.33 -1.58 4.82
CA TRP A 331 13.55 -2.21 6.12
C TRP A 331 14.95 -2.79 6.24
N LYS A 332 15.64 -2.49 7.33
CA LYS A 332 17.04 -2.92 7.59
C LYS A 332 17.14 -4.21 8.41
N GLY A 333 16.02 -4.85 8.68
CA GLY A 333 16.01 -6.15 9.36
C GLY A 333 16.35 -7.30 8.42
N THR A 334 16.51 -8.48 8.98
CA THR A 334 16.77 -9.69 8.20
C THR A 334 15.45 -10.25 7.67
N LEU A 335 15.34 -10.40 6.36
CA LEU A 335 14.12 -10.81 5.68
C LEU A 335 14.30 -12.12 4.93
N VAL A 336 13.36 -13.05 5.10
CA VAL A 336 13.27 -14.27 4.30
C VAL A 336 11.88 -14.36 3.71
N ILE A 337 11.77 -14.32 2.39
CA ILE A 337 10.50 -14.42 1.67
C ILE A 337 10.51 -15.67 0.80
N ALA A 338 9.42 -16.44 0.79
CA ALA A 338 9.16 -17.39 -0.27
C ALA A 338 8.07 -16.82 -1.18
N SER A 339 8.29 -16.83 -2.49
CA SER A 339 7.28 -16.42 -3.45
C SER A 339 7.46 -17.10 -4.80
N HIS A 340 6.34 -17.20 -5.52
CA HIS A 340 6.26 -17.56 -6.93
C HIS A 340 5.83 -16.38 -7.81
N ASP A 341 5.55 -15.22 -7.22
CA ASP A 341 5.20 -13.98 -7.96
C ASP A 341 6.38 -13.55 -8.83
N GLN A 342 6.22 -13.64 -10.15
CA GLN A 342 7.26 -13.33 -11.13
C GLN A 342 7.65 -11.84 -11.10
N TRP A 343 6.69 -10.95 -10.82
CA TRP A 343 6.98 -9.54 -10.68
C TRP A 343 7.93 -9.28 -9.51
N LEU A 344 7.62 -9.82 -8.33
CA LEU A 344 8.48 -9.73 -7.15
C LEU A 344 9.86 -10.37 -7.41
N ILE A 345 9.88 -11.55 -8.04
CA ILE A 345 11.12 -12.24 -8.41
C ILE A 345 11.98 -11.37 -9.32
N ASN A 346 11.41 -10.77 -10.34
CA ASN A 346 12.15 -9.98 -11.33
C ASN A 346 12.71 -8.67 -10.74
N HIS A 347 12.00 -8.05 -9.81
CA HIS A 347 12.39 -6.77 -9.18
C HIS A 347 13.19 -6.95 -7.87
N TRP A 348 13.42 -8.18 -7.41
CA TRP A 348 14.13 -8.44 -6.17
C TRP A 348 15.59 -8.04 -6.20
N GLN A 349 16.02 -7.20 -5.26
CA GLN A 349 17.40 -6.70 -5.18
C GLN A 349 18.30 -7.52 -4.24
N GLY A 350 17.71 -8.35 -3.38
CA GLY A 350 18.44 -9.17 -2.40
C GLY A 350 18.95 -10.49 -2.98
N ARG A 351 19.47 -11.31 -2.08
CA ARG A 351 19.96 -12.65 -2.41
C ARG A 351 18.79 -13.56 -2.81
N ARG A 352 19.04 -14.51 -3.73
CA ARG A 352 18.05 -15.51 -4.17
C ARG A 352 18.60 -16.91 -3.98
N ILE A 353 17.72 -17.83 -3.59
CA ILE A 353 17.97 -19.27 -3.60
C ILE A 353 16.79 -19.96 -4.28
N HIS A 354 17.08 -21.09 -4.91
CA HIS A 354 16.07 -21.87 -5.61
C HIS A 354 15.97 -23.27 -4.98
N THR A 355 14.76 -23.64 -4.52
CA THR A 355 14.46 -25.00 -4.03
C THR A 355 14.02 -25.87 -5.21
N ARG A 356 14.50 -27.12 -5.23
CA ARG A 356 14.25 -28.09 -6.32
C ARG A 356 13.41 -29.25 -5.82
#